data_acb5ca685548e24f298bf9cda6e9d377
#
_entry.id   acb5ca685548e24f298bf9cda6e9d377
#
_cell.length_a   1.000
_cell.length_b   1.000
_cell.length_c   1.000
_cell.angle_alpha   90.00
_cell.angle_beta   90.00
_cell.angle_gamma   90.00
#
_symmetry.space_group_name_H-M   'P 1'
#
loop_
_entity.id
_entity.type
_entity.pdbx_description
1 polymer ?
#
loop_
_entity_poly.entity_id
_entity_poly.type
_entity_poly.pdbx_seq_one_letter_code
_entity_poly.pdbx_strand_id
1 'polypeptide(L)'
;MGTITAGKIYIVHGWAYTLEKWEPILAELKQCGFEPVLLNVPGLTAPIDKPYDIDDYVSWLAGILAQESAPITLLAHSNGGRICLSYTKKYPEKVRNLILIGSAGVYHRGVLISIKRAVFGALAKIAKPLKKISLIRTLVYKIAREKDYRDANETMQKTMSNMISLDVVPFLNEIQCPTLLVWGRGDEETPLCDGEVLHAKIKQSELVVIDEARHSPQFTHVQKVIDAIKTYYAKTNF
;
A
#
# COMPACT_ATOMS: atom_id res chain seq x y z
N MET A 1 16.87 26.50 -8.91
CA MET A 1 16.34 25.16 -8.64
C MET A 1 15.90 24.58 -9.97
N GLY A 2 16.60 23.54 -10.46
CA GLY A 2 16.25 22.92 -11.74
C GLY A 2 14.89 22.25 -11.65
N THR A 3 14.06 22.46 -12.65
CA THR A 3 12.76 21.77 -12.79
C THR A 3 13.05 20.29 -13.05
N ILE A 4 12.65 19.42 -12.13
CA ILE A 4 12.75 17.98 -12.34
C ILE A 4 11.70 17.63 -13.40
N THR A 5 12.11 17.24 -14.60
CA THR A 5 11.21 16.60 -15.57
C THR A 5 11.03 15.15 -15.14
N ALA A 6 10.20 14.93 -14.14
CA ALA A 6 10.13 13.66 -13.44
C ALA A 6 9.26 12.60 -14.14
N GLY A 7 8.52 12.97 -15.19
CA GLY A 7 7.64 12.06 -15.93
C GLY A 7 6.40 11.62 -15.16
N LYS A 8 5.73 10.58 -15.66
CA LYS A 8 4.52 10.04 -15.04
C LYS A 8 4.84 9.30 -13.75
N ILE A 9 4.01 9.55 -12.73
CA ILE A 9 4.00 8.82 -11.47
C ILE A 9 2.62 8.17 -11.27
N TYR A 10 2.59 6.85 -11.31
CA TYR A 10 1.37 6.07 -11.12
C TYR A 10 1.15 5.79 -9.64
N ILE A 11 -0.03 6.11 -9.14
CA ILE A 11 -0.35 6.04 -7.71
C ILE A 11 -1.35 4.93 -7.45
N VAL A 12 -0.95 3.95 -6.63
CA VAL A 12 -1.80 2.84 -6.19
C VAL A 12 -2.14 3.03 -4.71
N HIS A 13 -3.39 3.37 -4.42
CA HIS A 13 -3.85 3.61 -3.05
C HIS A 13 -4.12 2.31 -2.29
N GLY A 14 -4.27 2.41 -0.95
CA GLY A 14 -4.67 1.30 -0.08
C GLY A 14 -6.18 1.13 0.03
N TRP A 15 -6.64 0.53 1.12
CA TRP A 15 -8.07 0.38 1.40
C TRP A 15 -8.75 1.75 1.56
N ALA A 16 -9.36 2.23 0.50
CA ALA A 16 -10.10 3.48 0.45
C ALA A 16 -11.18 3.40 -0.62
N TYR A 17 -12.31 4.03 -0.39
CA TYR A 17 -13.44 4.05 -1.30
C TYR A 17 -13.66 5.43 -1.93
N THR A 18 -12.85 6.42 -1.57
CA THR A 18 -12.85 7.76 -2.16
C THR A 18 -11.43 8.24 -2.42
N LEU A 19 -11.26 9.07 -3.44
CA LEU A 19 -9.96 9.59 -3.87
C LEU A 19 -9.73 11.06 -3.52
N GLU A 20 -10.73 11.73 -2.98
CA GLU A 20 -10.71 13.19 -2.71
C GLU A 20 -9.53 13.62 -1.82
N LYS A 21 -9.17 12.77 -0.84
CA LYS A 21 -8.05 13.06 0.07
C LYS A 21 -6.69 13.13 -0.63
N TRP A 22 -6.59 12.63 -1.85
CA TRP A 22 -5.35 12.65 -2.62
C TRP A 22 -5.07 13.99 -3.30
N GLU A 23 -6.09 14.84 -3.48
CA GLU A 23 -5.95 16.11 -4.20
C GLU A 23 -4.77 16.99 -3.73
N PRO A 24 -4.53 17.19 -2.40
CA PRO A 24 -3.42 18.04 -1.96
C PRO A 24 -2.06 17.51 -2.40
N ILE A 25 -1.79 16.20 -2.26
CA ILE A 25 -0.49 15.64 -2.65
C ILE A 25 -0.34 15.56 -4.18
N LEU A 26 -1.43 15.35 -4.92
CA LEU A 26 -1.41 15.39 -6.39
C LEU A 26 -1.02 16.78 -6.91
N ALA A 27 -1.57 17.83 -6.29
CA ALA A 27 -1.23 19.21 -6.63
C ALA A 27 0.27 19.50 -6.39
N GLU A 28 0.79 19.09 -5.25
CA GLU A 28 2.21 19.25 -4.91
C GLU A 28 3.14 18.44 -5.84
N LEU A 29 2.77 17.21 -6.18
CA LEU A 29 3.54 16.41 -7.15
C LEU A 29 3.59 17.08 -8.52
N LYS A 30 2.48 17.68 -8.98
CA LYS A 30 2.47 18.47 -10.24
C LYS A 30 3.40 19.66 -10.16
N GLN A 31 3.41 20.41 -9.04
CA GLN A 31 4.35 21.53 -8.84
C GLN A 31 5.82 21.08 -8.85
N CYS A 32 6.09 19.84 -8.48
CA CYS A 32 7.42 19.24 -8.54
C CYS A 32 7.81 18.75 -9.94
N GLY A 33 6.96 18.89 -10.97
CA GLY A 33 7.21 18.48 -12.34
C GLY A 33 6.84 17.03 -12.66
N PHE A 34 6.11 16.35 -11.75
CA PHE A 34 5.52 15.05 -12.04
C PHE A 34 4.18 15.17 -12.77
N GLU A 35 3.82 14.11 -13.50
CA GLU A 35 2.48 13.87 -14.04
C GLU A 35 1.80 12.77 -13.20
N PRO A 36 1.15 13.11 -12.08
CA PRO A 36 0.55 12.10 -11.21
C PRO A 36 -0.72 11.51 -11.83
N VAL A 37 -0.76 10.17 -11.86
CA VAL A 37 -1.90 9.37 -12.34
C VAL A 37 -2.41 8.52 -11.17
N LEU A 38 -3.47 8.98 -10.50
CA LEU A 38 -4.10 8.23 -9.42
C LEU A 38 -5.02 7.17 -10.00
N LEU A 39 -4.73 5.90 -9.70
CA LEU A 39 -5.44 4.77 -10.29
C LEU A 39 -6.71 4.41 -9.52
N ASN A 40 -7.75 4.03 -10.25
CA ASN A 40 -8.94 3.43 -9.67
C ASN A 40 -8.68 1.94 -9.42
N VAL A 41 -8.46 1.58 -8.16
CA VAL A 41 -8.10 0.21 -7.75
C VAL A 41 -9.36 -0.68 -7.74
N PRO A 42 -9.33 -1.83 -8.43
CA PRO A 42 -10.45 -2.76 -8.48
C PRO A 42 -10.91 -3.20 -7.07
N GLY A 43 -12.22 -3.21 -6.88
CA GLY A 43 -12.87 -3.53 -5.60
C GLY A 43 -12.90 -2.38 -4.59
N LEU A 44 -12.18 -1.29 -4.83
CA LEU A 44 -12.13 -0.12 -3.96
C LEU A 44 -12.78 1.09 -4.64
N THR A 45 -12.13 1.63 -5.67
CA THR A 45 -12.61 2.78 -6.44
C THR A 45 -13.01 2.42 -7.87
N ALA A 46 -12.84 1.15 -8.24
CA ALA A 46 -13.40 0.54 -9.44
C ALA A 46 -14.13 -0.77 -9.09
N PRO A 47 -15.15 -1.19 -9.87
CA PRO A 47 -15.87 -2.43 -9.61
C PRO A 47 -14.99 -3.67 -9.84
N ILE A 48 -15.36 -4.77 -9.18
CA ILE A 48 -14.87 -6.14 -9.48
C ILE A 48 -16.05 -7.11 -9.55
N ASP A 49 -15.94 -8.12 -10.38
CA ASP A 49 -16.94 -9.17 -10.61
C ASP A 49 -16.62 -10.47 -9.84
N LYS A 50 -15.38 -10.67 -9.44
CA LYS A 50 -14.89 -11.85 -8.72
C LYS A 50 -13.93 -11.43 -7.60
N PRO A 51 -13.66 -12.30 -6.62
CA PRO A 51 -12.57 -12.05 -5.68
C PRO A 51 -11.22 -11.97 -6.39
N TYR A 52 -10.44 -10.92 -6.10
CA TYR A 52 -9.08 -10.74 -6.60
C TYR A 52 -8.06 -11.34 -5.64
N ASP A 53 -6.99 -11.88 -6.21
CA ASP A 53 -5.73 -12.15 -5.51
C ASP A 53 -4.62 -11.22 -6.00
N ILE A 54 -3.38 -11.48 -5.59
CA ILE A 54 -2.26 -10.62 -5.97
C ILE A 54 -1.95 -10.70 -7.47
N ASP A 55 -2.13 -11.85 -8.10
CA ASP A 55 -1.85 -12.03 -9.53
C ASP A 55 -2.90 -11.30 -10.40
N ASP A 56 -4.15 -11.25 -9.95
CA ASP A 56 -5.20 -10.44 -10.58
C ASP A 56 -4.83 -8.95 -10.53
N TYR A 57 -4.38 -8.44 -9.35
CA TYR A 57 -3.95 -7.05 -9.22
C TYR A 57 -2.69 -6.72 -10.02
N VAL A 58 -1.72 -7.62 -10.05
CA VAL A 58 -0.51 -7.45 -10.87
C VAL A 58 -0.86 -7.43 -12.36
N SER A 59 -1.79 -8.28 -12.79
CA SER A 59 -2.28 -8.32 -14.17
C SER A 59 -3.06 -7.07 -14.53
N TRP A 60 -3.91 -6.57 -13.62
CA TRP A 60 -4.61 -5.30 -13.77
C TRP A 60 -3.63 -4.13 -13.96
N LEU A 61 -2.61 -4.02 -13.08
CA LEU A 61 -1.61 -2.97 -13.16
C LEU A 61 -0.77 -3.08 -14.44
N ALA A 62 -0.41 -4.30 -14.85
CA ALA A 62 0.30 -4.56 -16.10
C ALA A 62 -0.50 -4.10 -17.33
N GLY A 63 -1.82 -4.32 -17.32
CA GLY A 63 -2.71 -3.86 -18.40
C GLY A 63 -2.72 -2.33 -18.53
N ILE A 64 -2.76 -1.59 -17.41
CA ILE A 64 -2.68 -0.12 -17.41
C ILE A 64 -1.33 0.36 -17.94
N LEU A 65 -0.25 -0.28 -17.52
CA LEU A 65 1.12 0.14 -17.83
C LEU A 65 1.65 -0.43 -19.15
N ALA A 66 0.86 -1.23 -19.86
CA ALA A 66 1.28 -1.88 -21.10
C ALA A 66 1.71 -0.91 -22.21
N GLN A 67 1.12 0.29 -22.23
CA GLN A 67 1.40 1.31 -23.24
C GLN A 67 2.58 2.23 -22.89
N GLU A 68 3.13 2.11 -21.68
CA GLU A 68 4.29 2.91 -21.31
C GLU A 68 5.55 2.35 -21.96
N SER A 69 6.17 3.17 -22.80
CA SER A 69 7.37 2.80 -23.57
C SER A 69 8.65 2.89 -22.75
N ALA A 70 8.65 3.65 -21.65
CA ALA A 70 9.80 3.84 -20.76
C ALA A 70 9.48 3.34 -19.34
N PRO A 71 10.50 3.00 -18.54
CA PRO A 71 10.29 2.66 -17.13
C PRO A 71 9.65 3.82 -16.36
N ILE A 72 8.68 3.50 -15.52
CA ILE A 72 7.82 4.46 -14.82
C ILE A 72 8.16 4.56 -13.33
N THR A 73 7.66 5.60 -12.67
CA THR A 73 7.65 5.69 -11.22
C THR A 73 6.32 5.18 -10.67
N LEU A 74 6.38 4.31 -9.67
CA LEU A 74 5.23 3.87 -8.88
C LEU A 74 5.27 4.52 -7.49
N LEU A 75 4.15 5.11 -7.07
CA LEU A 75 3.90 5.52 -5.69
C LEU A 75 2.78 4.67 -5.13
N ALA A 76 3.00 4.07 -3.98
CA ALA A 76 1.99 3.23 -3.37
C ALA A 76 1.81 3.52 -1.88
N HIS A 77 0.56 3.42 -1.40
CA HIS A 77 0.21 3.55 -0.01
C HIS A 77 -0.42 2.26 0.52
N SER A 78 0.00 1.83 1.71
CA SER A 78 -0.63 0.73 2.45
C SER A 78 -0.74 -0.55 1.60
N ASN A 79 -1.95 -1.09 1.39
CA ASN A 79 -2.16 -2.28 0.56
C ASN A 79 -1.70 -2.11 -0.90
N GLY A 80 -1.72 -0.90 -1.44
CA GLY A 80 -1.14 -0.59 -2.76
C GLY A 80 0.34 -0.98 -2.84
N GLY A 81 1.06 -0.92 -1.72
CA GLY A 81 2.45 -1.35 -1.64
C GLY A 81 2.65 -2.83 -1.94
N ARG A 82 1.76 -3.72 -1.48
CA ARG A 82 1.79 -5.15 -1.85
C ARG A 82 1.70 -5.34 -3.36
N ILE A 83 0.78 -4.59 -3.99
CA ILE A 83 0.55 -4.66 -5.43
C ILE A 83 1.79 -4.18 -6.19
N CYS A 84 2.32 -3.00 -5.84
CA CYS A 84 3.48 -2.43 -6.50
C CYS A 84 4.75 -3.25 -6.28
N LEU A 85 4.99 -3.79 -5.08
CA LEU A 85 6.12 -4.69 -4.81
C LEU A 85 6.03 -5.96 -5.65
N SER A 86 4.85 -6.59 -5.72
CA SER A 86 4.63 -7.80 -6.52
C SER A 86 4.75 -7.53 -8.01
N TYR A 87 4.25 -6.38 -8.49
CA TYR A 87 4.43 -5.93 -9.86
C TYR A 87 5.91 -5.71 -10.18
N THR A 88 6.63 -4.97 -9.34
CA THR A 88 8.06 -4.67 -9.52
C THR A 88 8.92 -5.95 -9.55
N LYS A 89 8.59 -6.93 -8.70
CA LYS A 89 9.23 -8.24 -8.76
C LYS A 89 9.03 -8.92 -10.12
N LYS A 90 7.80 -8.87 -10.64
CA LYS A 90 7.44 -9.57 -11.90
C LYS A 90 7.94 -8.84 -13.15
N TYR A 91 8.04 -7.51 -13.10
CA TYR A 91 8.41 -6.65 -14.22
C TYR A 91 9.47 -5.59 -13.80
N PRO A 92 10.67 -6.03 -13.35
CA PRO A 92 11.68 -5.13 -12.80
C PRO A 92 12.14 -4.07 -13.80
N GLU A 93 12.18 -4.38 -15.09
CA GLU A 93 12.58 -3.46 -16.16
C GLU A 93 11.57 -2.34 -16.43
N LYS A 94 10.34 -2.50 -15.95
CA LYS A 94 9.25 -1.52 -16.13
C LYS A 94 9.20 -0.45 -15.05
N VAL A 95 9.92 -0.64 -13.95
CA VAL A 95 9.87 0.27 -12.79
C VAL A 95 11.20 0.96 -12.61
N ARG A 96 11.21 2.29 -12.83
CA ARG A 96 12.37 3.15 -12.62
C ARG A 96 12.58 3.45 -11.15
N ASN A 97 11.52 3.86 -10.45
CA ASN A 97 11.53 4.18 -9.02
C ASN A 97 10.29 3.64 -8.33
N LEU A 98 10.45 3.22 -7.10
CA LEU A 98 9.35 2.80 -6.23
C LEU A 98 9.29 3.71 -5.00
N ILE A 99 8.14 4.30 -4.73
CA ILE A 99 7.87 5.11 -3.54
C ILE A 99 6.79 4.41 -2.73
N LEU A 100 7.11 4.00 -1.52
CA LEU A 100 6.21 3.28 -0.63
C LEU A 100 5.92 4.10 0.62
N ILE A 101 4.66 4.41 0.85
CA ILE A 101 4.19 5.18 2.00
C ILE A 101 3.39 4.25 2.92
N GLY A 102 3.88 3.98 4.13
CA GLY A 102 3.22 3.08 5.09
C GLY A 102 2.81 1.76 4.42
N SER A 103 3.72 1.15 3.63
CA SER A 103 3.41 -0.03 2.82
C SER A 103 3.04 -1.22 3.67
N ALA A 104 1.96 -1.89 3.32
CA ALA A 104 1.63 -3.18 3.89
C ALA A 104 2.39 -4.31 3.16
N GLY A 105 2.47 -5.48 3.80
CA GLY A 105 3.03 -6.68 3.16
C GLY A 105 3.94 -7.51 4.05
N VAL A 106 4.50 -6.94 5.11
CA VAL A 106 5.27 -7.71 6.11
C VAL A 106 4.32 -8.57 6.94
N TYR A 107 4.60 -9.86 6.97
CA TYR A 107 3.79 -10.80 7.72
C TYR A 107 4.40 -11.05 9.10
N HIS A 108 3.76 -10.55 10.14
CA HIS A 108 4.21 -10.77 11.51
C HIS A 108 3.81 -12.17 12.00
N ARG A 109 4.79 -13.05 12.14
CA ARG A 109 4.61 -14.40 12.74
C ARG A 109 4.60 -14.38 14.26
N GLY A 110 4.36 -13.23 14.90
CA GLY A 110 4.32 -13.14 16.35
C GLY A 110 3.19 -13.97 16.97
N VAL A 111 3.50 -14.70 18.04
CA VAL A 111 2.54 -15.56 18.77
C VAL A 111 1.26 -14.79 19.14
N LEU A 112 1.35 -13.51 19.52
CA LEU A 112 0.22 -12.66 19.84
C LEU A 112 -0.67 -12.35 18.63
N ILE A 113 -0.09 -12.19 17.44
CA ILE A 113 -0.83 -11.92 16.19
C ILE A 113 -1.43 -13.24 15.68
N SER A 114 -0.70 -14.35 15.79
CA SER A 114 -1.21 -15.68 15.48
C SER A 114 -2.35 -16.07 16.42
N ILE A 115 -2.28 -15.73 17.71
CA ILE A 115 -3.37 -15.93 18.68
C ILE A 115 -4.55 -15.01 18.33
N LYS A 116 -4.32 -13.73 18.04
CA LYS A 116 -5.40 -12.85 17.57
C LYS A 116 -6.06 -13.41 16.32
N ARG A 117 -5.30 -13.84 15.30
CA ARG A 117 -5.86 -14.45 14.08
C ARG A 117 -6.57 -15.78 14.32
N ALA A 118 -6.01 -16.67 15.16
CA ALA A 118 -6.64 -17.93 15.52
C ALA A 118 -7.96 -17.71 16.28
N VAL A 119 -7.97 -16.75 17.21
CA VAL A 119 -9.17 -16.32 17.94
C VAL A 119 -10.18 -15.70 16.97
N PHE A 120 -9.74 -14.85 16.01
CA PHE A 120 -10.62 -14.30 14.97
C PHE A 120 -11.15 -15.37 14.03
N GLY A 121 -10.31 -16.29 13.57
CA GLY A 121 -10.72 -17.41 12.72
C GLY A 121 -11.71 -18.34 13.42
N ALA A 122 -11.49 -18.61 14.71
CA ALA A 122 -12.41 -19.42 15.53
C ALA A 122 -13.72 -18.66 15.81
N LEU A 123 -13.65 -17.38 16.19
CA LEU A 123 -14.82 -16.52 16.42
C LEU A 123 -15.62 -16.30 15.13
N ALA A 124 -14.97 -16.12 13.97
CA ALA A 124 -15.66 -16.02 12.69
C ALA A 124 -16.37 -17.32 12.30
N LYS A 125 -15.79 -18.49 12.61
CA LYS A 125 -16.44 -19.80 12.41
C LYS A 125 -17.61 -20.02 13.37
N ILE A 126 -17.49 -19.59 14.63
CA ILE A 126 -18.54 -19.70 15.65
C ILE A 126 -19.64 -18.67 15.41
N ALA A 127 -19.29 -17.47 14.91
CA ALA A 127 -20.25 -16.40 14.64
C ALA A 127 -21.11 -16.67 13.39
N LYS A 128 -20.73 -17.56 12.48
CA LYS A 128 -21.57 -17.95 11.33
C LYS A 128 -22.97 -18.42 11.71
N PRO A 129 -23.18 -19.29 12.72
CA PRO A 129 -24.52 -19.64 13.18
C PRO A 129 -25.19 -18.57 14.06
N LEU A 130 -24.41 -17.64 14.64
CA LEU A 130 -24.88 -16.60 15.56
C LEU A 130 -25.16 -15.25 14.86
N LYS A 131 -25.47 -15.25 13.57
CA LYS A 131 -25.86 -14.06 12.78
C LYS A 131 -26.96 -13.18 13.40
N LYS A 132 -27.64 -13.65 14.44
CA LYS A 132 -28.71 -12.93 15.13
C LYS A 132 -28.27 -12.13 16.36
N ILE A 133 -27.01 -12.22 16.83
CA ILE A 133 -26.55 -11.48 18.02
C ILE A 133 -25.67 -10.32 17.59
N SER A 134 -26.31 -9.18 17.34
CA SER A 134 -25.68 -7.92 16.88
C SER A 134 -24.55 -7.42 17.79
N LEU A 135 -24.64 -7.62 19.10
CA LEU A 135 -23.68 -7.15 20.10
C LEU A 135 -22.31 -7.86 20.02
N ILE A 136 -22.30 -9.18 19.83
CA ILE A 136 -21.06 -9.96 19.72
C ILE A 136 -20.36 -9.62 18.41
N ARG A 137 -21.11 -9.44 17.33
CA ARG A 137 -20.59 -9.01 16.03
C ARG A 137 -19.93 -7.63 16.14
N THR A 138 -20.59 -6.68 16.78
CA THR A 138 -20.08 -5.31 16.99
C THR A 138 -18.81 -5.31 17.85
N LEU A 139 -18.74 -6.14 18.89
CA LEU A 139 -17.56 -6.24 19.75
C LEU A 139 -16.37 -6.85 19.01
N VAL A 140 -16.59 -7.92 18.24
CA VAL A 140 -15.55 -8.57 17.41
C VAL A 140 -15.01 -7.59 16.36
N TYR A 141 -15.88 -6.82 15.70
CA TYR A 141 -15.47 -5.84 14.69
C TYR A 141 -14.81 -4.60 15.30
N LYS A 142 -15.22 -4.17 16.49
CA LYS A 142 -14.58 -3.07 17.23
C LYS A 142 -13.16 -3.43 17.68
N ILE A 143 -12.94 -4.69 18.04
CA ILE A 143 -11.61 -5.23 18.36
C ILE A 143 -10.76 -5.42 17.09
N ALA A 144 -11.39 -5.72 15.94
CA ALA A 144 -10.70 -5.91 14.66
C ALA A 144 -10.32 -4.62 13.94
N ARG A 145 -10.82 -3.45 14.38
CA ARG A 145 -10.65 -2.14 13.71
C ARG A 145 -11.05 -2.10 12.21
N GLU A 146 -11.85 -3.04 11.73
CA GLU A 146 -12.15 -3.16 10.31
C GLU A 146 -13.61 -2.81 10.02
N LYS A 147 -13.91 -1.50 10.09
CA LYS A 147 -15.19 -0.97 9.64
C LYS A 147 -15.42 -1.32 8.15
N ASP A 148 -14.36 -1.23 7.36
CA ASP A 148 -14.37 -1.49 5.93
C ASP A 148 -14.65 -2.97 5.59
N TYR A 149 -14.09 -3.92 6.37
CA TYR A 149 -14.34 -5.35 6.17
C TYR A 149 -15.78 -5.74 6.49
N ARG A 150 -16.40 -5.11 7.49
CA ARG A 150 -17.77 -5.39 7.89
C ARG A 150 -18.78 -4.96 6.84
N ASP A 151 -18.50 -3.82 6.20
CA ASP A 151 -19.39 -3.17 5.24
C ASP A 151 -19.14 -3.67 3.81
N ALA A 152 -18.04 -4.42 3.58
CA ALA A 152 -17.68 -5.01 2.32
C ALA A 152 -18.60 -6.19 1.95
N ASN A 153 -18.89 -6.35 0.66
CA ASN A 153 -19.59 -7.52 0.14
C ASN A 153 -18.70 -8.79 0.21
N GLU A 154 -19.27 -9.96 -0.04
CA GLU A 154 -18.56 -11.25 0.06
C GLU A 154 -17.34 -11.31 -0.88
N THR A 155 -17.43 -10.74 -2.08
CA THR A 155 -16.33 -10.64 -3.06
C THR A 155 -15.16 -9.84 -2.47
N MET A 156 -15.43 -8.67 -1.88
CA MET A 156 -14.40 -7.86 -1.24
C MET A 156 -13.82 -8.49 0.02
N GLN A 157 -14.64 -9.13 0.85
CA GLN A 157 -14.15 -9.86 2.02
C GLN A 157 -13.15 -10.95 1.62
N LYS A 158 -13.44 -11.67 0.54
CA LYS A 158 -12.53 -12.68 0.01
C LYS A 158 -11.26 -12.06 -0.56
N THR A 159 -11.39 -10.98 -1.32
CA THR A 159 -10.26 -10.20 -1.86
C THR A 159 -9.34 -9.71 -0.73
N MET A 160 -9.90 -9.08 0.31
CA MET A 160 -9.12 -8.63 1.48
C MET A 160 -8.40 -9.79 2.16
N SER A 161 -9.07 -10.94 2.33
CA SER A 161 -8.47 -12.14 2.89
C SER A 161 -7.28 -12.64 2.06
N ASN A 162 -7.42 -12.68 0.74
CA ASN A 162 -6.35 -13.08 -0.17
C ASN A 162 -5.14 -12.13 -0.03
N MET A 163 -5.38 -10.81 -0.03
CA MET A 163 -4.33 -9.80 0.06
C MET A 163 -3.61 -9.80 1.41
N ILE A 164 -4.34 -9.92 2.53
CA ILE A 164 -3.75 -9.92 3.87
C ILE A 164 -2.85 -11.15 4.10
N SER A 165 -3.12 -12.25 3.43
CA SER A 165 -2.32 -13.47 3.55
C SER A 165 -0.96 -13.40 2.83
N LEU A 166 -0.76 -12.44 1.94
CA LEU A 166 0.48 -12.26 1.20
C LEU A 166 1.60 -11.73 2.11
N ASP A 167 2.72 -12.46 2.16
CA ASP A 167 3.97 -12.00 2.76
C ASP A 167 4.94 -11.60 1.64
N VAL A 168 5.34 -10.33 1.60
CA VAL A 168 6.29 -9.82 0.59
C VAL A 168 7.75 -10.05 0.98
N VAL A 169 8.01 -10.31 2.26
CA VAL A 169 9.39 -10.43 2.81
C VAL A 169 10.27 -11.43 2.08
N PRO A 170 9.77 -12.59 1.61
CA PRO A 170 10.59 -13.59 0.91
C PRO A 170 11.24 -13.09 -0.38
N PHE A 171 10.67 -12.07 -1.03
CA PHE A 171 11.16 -11.60 -2.34
C PHE A 171 11.67 -10.15 -2.34
N LEU A 172 11.74 -9.46 -1.21
CA LEU A 172 12.18 -8.05 -1.16
C LEU A 172 13.60 -7.83 -1.68
N ASN A 173 14.48 -8.82 -1.57
CA ASN A 173 15.83 -8.77 -2.12
C ASN A 173 15.88 -8.88 -3.66
N GLU A 174 14.78 -9.21 -4.30
CA GLU A 174 14.62 -9.22 -5.76
C GLU A 174 14.25 -7.84 -6.30
N ILE A 175 13.83 -6.89 -5.45
CA ILE A 175 13.56 -5.50 -5.84
C ILE A 175 14.88 -4.79 -6.11
N GLN A 176 15.11 -4.42 -7.36
CA GLN A 176 16.37 -3.84 -7.83
C GLN A 176 16.28 -2.34 -8.12
N CYS A 177 15.08 -1.81 -8.30
CA CYS A 177 14.92 -0.37 -8.56
C CYS A 177 15.16 0.46 -7.29
N PRO A 178 15.66 1.68 -7.44
CA PRO A 178 15.72 2.65 -6.36
C PRO A 178 14.36 2.81 -5.67
N THR A 179 14.34 2.74 -4.34
CA THR A 179 13.11 2.69 -3.54
C THR A 179 13.14 3.69 -2.40
N LEU A 180 12.17 4.60 -2.35
CA LEU A 180 11.93 5.48 -1.22
C LEU A 180 10.84 4.88 -0.32
N LEU A 181 11.15 4.73 0.96
CA LEU A 181 10.21 4.30 1.99
C LEU A 181 9.88 5.51 2.87
N VAL A 182 8.61 5.87 2.99
CA VAL A 182 8.15 6.96 3.85
C VAL A 182 7.22 6.39 4.91
N TRP A 183 7.55 6.63 6.17
CA TRP A 183 6.82 6.04 7.29
C TRP A 183 6.48 7.06 8.37
N GLY A 184 5.27 6.96 8.92
CA GLY A 184 4.94 7.65 10.17
C GLY A 184 5.47 6.87 11.37
N ARG A 185 6.14 7.54 12.33
CA ARG A 185 6.62 6.87 13.54
C ARG A 185 5.49 6.25 14.36
N GLY A 186 4.33 6.91 14.38
CA GLY A 186 3.14 6.45 15.08
C GLY A 186 2.20 5.59 14.25
N ASP A 187 2.68 4.91 13.20
CA ASP A 187 1.87 4.02 12.38
C ASP A 187 1.52 2.75 13.16
N GLU A 188 0.23 2.57 13.46
CA GLU A 188 -0.30 1.41 14.18
C GLU A 188 -0.88 0.34 13.23
N GLU A 189 -1.03 0.64 11.93
CA GLU A 189 -1.60 -0.26 10.93
C GLU A 189 -0.50 -1.08 10.23
N THR A 190 0.54 -0.38 9.79
CA THR A 190 1.81 -0.94 9.32
C THR A 190 2.92 -0.36 10.18
N PRO A 191 3.29 -0.98 11.30
CA PRO A 191 4.24 -0.41 12.25
C PRO A 191 5.58 -0.07 11.60
N LEU A 192 6.30 0.93 12.13
CA LEU A 192 7.60 1.39 11.59
C LEU A 192 8.59 0.24 11.38
N CYS A 193 8.55 -0.79 12.23
CA CYS A 193 9.40 -1.98 12.06
C CYS A 193 9.16 -2.70 10.72
N ASP A 194 7.99 -2.55 10.08
CA ASP A 194 7.77 -3.07 8.72
C ASP A 194 8.59 -2.29 7.70
N GLY A 195 8.63 -0.96 7.83
CA GLY A 195 9.50 -0.10 7.03
C GLY A 195 10.97 -0.42 7.20
N GLU A 196 11.40 -0.71 8.43
CA GLU A 196 12.76 -1.14 8.75
C GLU A 196 13.09 -2.49 8.11
N VAL A 197 12.15 -3.46 8.10
CA VAL A 197 12.31 -4.75 7.41
C VAL A 197 12.42 -4.56 5.89
N LEU A 198 11.58 -3.70 5.29
CA LEU A 198 11.68 -3.38 3.87
C LEU A 198 13.05 -2.75 3.56
N HIS A 199 13.47 -1.78 4.36
CA HIS A 199 14.75 -1.08 4.18
C HIS A 199 15.95 -2.04 4.30
N ALA A 200 15.93 -2.94 5.26
CA ALA A 200 17.01 -3.91 5.44
C ALA A 200 17.13 -4.92 4.29
N LYS A 201 16.05 -5.17 3.54
CA LYS A 201 16.00 -6.19 2.48
C LYS A 201 16.06 -5.63 1.07
N ILE A 202 15.54 -4.44 0.83
CA ILE A 202 15.63 -3.76 -0.48
C ILE A 202 16.95 -3.00 -0.54
N LYS A 203 17.90 -3.49 -1.30
CA LYS A 203 19.30 -3.00 -1.32
C LYS A 203 19.42 -1.52 -1.69
N GLN A 204 18.60 -1.03 -2.62
CA GLN A 204 18.62 0.36 -3.09
C GLN A 204 17.47 1.16 -2.47
N SER A 205 17.30 1.08 -1.15
CA SER A 205 16.23 1.81 -0.47
C SER A 205 16.76 2.89 0.47
N GLU A 206 15.95 3.95 0.65
CA GLU A 206 16.11 4.98 1.67
C GLU A 206 14.84 5.00 2.52
N LEU A 207 14.97 5.01 3.85
CA LEU A 207 13.84 5.10 4.78
C LEU A 207 13.78 6.50 5.40
N VAL A 208 12.68 7.19 5.17
CA VAL A 208 12.38 8.49 5.78
C VAL A 208 11.24 8.32 6.79
N VAL A 209 11.51 8.66 8.04
CA VAL A 209 10.54 8.58 9.14
C VAL A 209 10.00 9.98 9.45
N ILE A 210 8.69 10.13 9.49
CA ILE A 210 8.00 11.38 9.87
C ILE A 210 7.48 11.19 11.31
N ASP A 211 8.13 11.83 12.28
CA ASP A 211 7.93 11.56 13.71
C ASP A 211 6.50 11.79 14.20
N GLU A 212 5.83 12.83 13.69
CA GLU A 212 4.47 13.20 14.10
C GLU A 212 3.36 12.49 13.30
N ALA A 213 3.75 11.72 12.28
CA ALA A 213 2.79 11.07 11.41
C ALA A 213 2.38 9.67 11.91
N ARG A 214 1.18 9.27 11.48
CA ARG A 214 0.65 7.91 11.58
C ARG A 214 0.63 7.25 10.19
N HIS A 215 -0.32 6.37 9.95
CA HIS A 215 -0.41 5.53 8.74
C HIS A 215 -0.50 6.29 7.40
N SER A 216 -0.99 7.52 7.39
CA SER A 216 -1.25 8.25 6.14
C SER A 216 -0.55 9.63 6.12
N PRO A 217 0.80 9.68 6.15
CA PRO A 217 1.54 10.94 6.11
C PRO A 217 1.27 11.76 4.85
N GLN A 218 0.96 11.13 3.73
CA GLN A 218 0.61 11.79 2.48
C GLN A 218 -0.67 12.66 2.57
N PHE A 219 -1.48 12.46 3.62
CA PHE A 219 -2.69 13.28 3.88
C PHE A 219 -2.50 14.25 5.03
N THR A 220 -1.71 13.88 6.03
CA THR A 220 -1.56 14.67 7.27
C THR A 220 -0.29 15.52 7.28
N HIS A 221 0.72 15.15 6.53
CA HIS A 221 2.04 15.79 6.48
C HIS A 221 2.53 15.90 5.03
N VAL A 222 1.66 16.39 4.13
CA VAL A 222 1.89 16.44 2.68
C VAL A 222 3.26 17.03 2.35
N GLN A 223 3.61 18.19 2.93
CA GLN A 223 4.87 18.85 2.64
C GLN A 223 6.09 18.01 3.02
N LYS A 224 6.07 17.33 4.19
CA LYS A 224 7.17 16.44 4.60
C LYS A 224 7.35 15.25 3.64
N VAL A 225 6.24 14.71 3.13
CA VAL A 225 6.29 13.63 2.11
C VAL A 225 6.88 14.15 0.80
N ILE A 226 6.46 15.33 0.36
CA ILE A 226 6.99 15.97 -0.86
C ILE A 226 8.48 16.30 -0.72
N ASP A 227 8.91 16.81 0.43
CA ASP A 227 10.32 17.12 0.69
C ASP A 227 11.18 15.85 0.70
N ALA A 228 10.66 14.74 1.24
CA ALA A 228 11.31 13.44 1.16
C ALA A 228 11.46 12.98 -0.30
N ILE A 229 10.42 13.10 -1.12
CA ILE A 229 10.45 12.76 -2.55
C ILE A 229 11.46 13.64 -3.29
N LYS A 230 11.44 14.97 -3.10
CA LYS A 230 12.37 15.90 -3.71
C LYS A 230 13.83 15.57 -3.36
N THR A 231 14.10 15.36 -2.06
CA THR A 231 15.44 15.03 -1.58
C THR A 231 15.95 13.73 -2.16
N TYR A 232 15.08 12.73 -2.24
CA TYR A 232 15.41 11.44 -2.83
C TYR A 232 15.74 11.56 -4.32
N TYR A 233 14.93 12.28 -5.10
CA TYR A 233 15.19 12.49 -6.53
C TYR A 233 16.46 13.32 -6.79
N ALA A 234 16.77 14.30 -5.95
CA ALA A 234 17.99 15.08 -6.07
C ALA A 234 19.26 14.22 -5.88
N LYS A 235 19.20 13.17 -5.06
CA LYS A 235 20.33 12.24 -4.83
C LYS A 235 20.49 11.20 -5.93
N THR A 236 19.39 10.79 -6.55
CA THR A 236 19.38 9.68 -7.52
C THR A 236 19.69 10.13 -8.95
N ASN A 237 19.89 11.45 -9.21
CA ASN A 237 20.27 12.03 -10.50
C ASN A 237 19.41 11.58 -11.70
N PHE A 238 18.09 11.60 -11.52
CA PHE A 238 17.15 11.29 -12.60
C PHE A 238 16.60 12.53 -13.28
#